data_444838c93d3a97da0e25c0fb937d4db6
#
_entry.id   444838c93d3a97da0e25c0fb937d4db6
#
_cell.length_a   1.000
_cell.length_b   1.000
_cell.length_c   1.000
_cell.angle_alpha   90.00
_cell.angle_beta   90.00
_cell.angle_gamma   90.00
#
_symmetry.space_group_name_H-M   'P 1'
#
loop_
_entity.id
_entity.type
_entity.pdbx_description
1 polymer ?
#
loop_
_entity_poly.entity_id
_entity_poly.type
_entity_poly.pdbx_seq_one_letter_code
_entity_poly.pdbx_strand_id
1 'polypeptide(L)'
;MATYNGEKYICQQIDSILSQTCKDWELYIHDDGSTDNTIAAVESYVEKYPDKIHLIDGKSTGGAKYNFFYLFSQVEAPYYMTCDQDDVWLEKKIELTYDKMLAIEKTDGKELKSGLPCLVYTELCVVDSELNTIADTMSEYQSLDCHKRTINQFILQNSVTGCTMMVNRALRDIMLRITDIDNTIMHDWWAALVAAQFGKTAF
;
A
#
# COMPACT_ATOMS: atom_id res chain seq x y z
N MET A 1 6.42 -1.68 3.55
CA MET A 1 6.32 -0.45 4.40
C MET A 1 7.49 0.45 4.06
N ALA A 2 7.23 1.70 3.76
CA ALA A 2 8.26 2.73 3.62
C ALA A 2 8.40 3.48 4.94
N THR A 3 9.64 3.70 5.44
CA THR A 3 9.88 4.37 6.73
C THR A 3 10.86 5.53 6.59
N TYR A 4 10.64 6.56 7.40
CA TYR A 4 11.54 7.68 7.60
C TYR A 4 11.18 8.43 8.88
N ASN A 5 12.06 8.42 9.91
CA ASN A 5 11.85 9.08 11.20
C ASN A 5 10.48 8.77 11.84
N GLY A 6 10.16 7.49 11.95
CA GLY A 6 8.87 6.98 12.41
C GLY A 6 8.87 6.36 13.81
N GLU A 7 9.91 6.58 14.63
CA GLU A 7 10.08 5.89 15.94
C GLU A 7 8.84 5.96 16.82
N LYS A 8 8.05 7.05 16.70
CA LYS A 8 6.87 7.27 17.52
C LYS A 8 5.71 6.31 17.22
N TYR A 9 5.59 5.86 15.95
CA TYR A 9 4.39 5.17 15.47
C TYR A 9 4.64 3.75 14.97
N ILE A 10 5.85 3.46 14.50
CA ILE A 10 6.16 2.26 13.75
C ILE A 10 5.84 0.95 14.50
N CYS A 11 6.06 0.91 15.81
CA CYS A 11 5.73 -0.26 16.61
C CYS A 11 4.23 -0.55 16.59
N GLN A 12 3.39 0.49 16.72
CA GLN A 12 1.94 0.34 16.70
C GLN A 12 1.44 -0.14 15.34
N GLN A 13 2.02 0.37 14.25
CA GLN A 13 1.67 -0.08 12.93
C GLN A 13 2.09 -1.54 12.69
N ILE A 14 3.29 -1.95 13.06
CA ILE A 14 3.73 -3.36 12.93
C ILE A 14 2.85 -4.29 13.78
N ASP A 15 2.52 -3.91 15.02
CA ASP A 15 1.63 -4.70 15.88
C ASP A 15 0.23 -4.87 15.26
N SER A 16 -0.29 -3.83 14.58
CA SER A 16 -1.56 -3.91 13.88
C SER A 16 -1.54 -4.89 12.70
N ILE A 17 -0.40 -5.01 12.00
CA ILE A 17 -0.19 -5.99 10.93
C ILE A 17 -0.06 -7.41 11.52
N LEU A 18 0.65 -7.59 12.62
CA LEU A 18 0.75 -8.87 13.34
C LEU A 18 -0.63 -9.37 13.81
N SER A 19 -1.54 -8.45 14.14
CA SER A 19 -2.91 -8.74 14.61
C SER A 19 -3.88 -9.11 13.50
N GLN A 20 -3.51 -9.03 12.22
CA GLN A 20 -4.41 -9.34 11.09
C GLN A 20 -4.98 -10.76 11.17
N THR A 21 -6.26 -10.93 10.78
CA THR A 21 -6.95 -12.23 10.72
C THR A 21 -6.33 -13.15 9.68
N CYS A 22 -6.05 -12.64 8.49
CA CYS A 22 -5.26 -13.32 7.48
C CYS A 22 -3.81 -13.45 7.97
N LYS A 23 -3.25 -14.67 7.92
CA LYS A 23 -1.86 -14.94 8.36
C LYS A 23 -0.90 -15.20 7.20
N ASP A 24 -1.38 -15.24 5.97
CA ASP A 24 -0.56 -15.46 4.78
C ASP A 24 -0.07 -14.11 4.21
N TRP A 25 0.90 -13.52 4.91
CA TRP A 25 1.56 -12.29 4.51
C TRP A 25 3.01 -12.26 5.02
N GLU A 26 3.82 -11.47 4.36
CA GLU A 26 5.16 -11.05 4.79
C GLU A 26 5.25 -9.52 4.70
N LEU A 27 5.94 -8.90 5.66
CA LEU A 27 6.15 -7.45 5.71
C LEU A 27 7.59 -7.14 5.30
N TYR A 28 7.74 -6.41 4.21
CA TYR A 28 9.01 -5.89 3.73
C TYR A 28 9.11 -4.41 4.04
N ILE A 29 10.18 -4.00 4.72
CA ILE A 29 10.41 -2.63 5.18
C ILE A 29 11.67 -2.10 4.52
N HIS A 30 11.64 -0.89 4.00
CA HIS A 30 12.82 -0.15 3.59
C HIS A 30 12.82 1.23 4.23
N ASP A 31 13.94 1.55 4.87
CA ASP A 31 14.13 2.82 5.58
C ASP A 31 14.86 3.83 4.70
N ASP A 32 14.32 5.04 4.60
CA ASP A 32 14.84 6.11 3.73
C ASP A 32 15.90 6.99 4.43
N GLY A 33 16.63 6.42 5.39
CA GLY A 33 17.72 7.08 6.09
C GLY A 33 17.29 7.79 7.37
N SER A 34 16.50 7.10 8.21
CA SER A 34 16.10 7.60 9.53
C SER A 34 17.29 7.95 10.40
N THR A 35 17.15 9.01 11.19
CA THR A 35 18.14 9.48 12.17
C THR A 35 17.70 9.30 13.62
N ASP A 36 16.46 8.84 13.82
CA ASP A 36 15.87 8.48 15.10
C ASP A 36 16.00 6.97 15.37
N ASN A 37 15.22 6.42 16.31
CA ASN A 37 15.27 5.00 16.66
C ASN A 37 14.41 4.10 15.75
N THR A 38 13.95 4.57 14.60
CA THR A 38 13.11 3.79 13.67
C THR A 38 13.76 2.46 13.29
N ILE A 39 15.03 2.49 12.85
CA ILE A 39 15.76 1.28 12.42
C ILE A 39 15.89 0.29 13.57
N ALA A 40 16.29 0.75 14.76
CA ALA A 40 16.45 -0.11 15.92
C ALA A 40 15.11 -0.78 16.32
N ALA A 41 13.99 -0.05 16.23
CA ALA A 41 12.67 -0.61 16.44
C ALA A 41 12.36 -1.70 15.41
N VAL A 42 12.57 -1.45 14.11
CA VAL A 42 12.35 -2.44 13.04
C VAL A 42 13.19 -3.69 13.25
N GLU A 43 14.50 -3.54 13.53
CA GLU A 43 15.42 -4.66 13.76
C GLU A 43 14.94 -5.57 14.89
N SER A 44 14.37 -5.01 15.96
CA SER A 44 13.81 -5.78 17.06
C SER A 44 12.63 -6.67 16.63
N TYR A 45 11.81 -6.22 15.67
CA TYR A 45 10.73 -7.02 15.11
C TYR A 45 11.26 -8.06 14.12
N VAL A 46 12.25 -7.74 13.31
CA VAL A 46 12.92 -8.70 12.41
C VAL A 46 13.52 -9.87 13.22
N GLU A 47 14.23 -9.59 14.32
CA GLU A 47 14.78 -10.62 15.22
C GLU A 47 13.69 -11.50 15.83
N LYS A 48 12.54 -10.91 16.19
CA LYS A 48 11.43 -11.62 16.83
C LYS A 48 10.58 -12.43 15.84
N TYR A 49 10.47 -11.96 14.60
CA TYR A 49 9.61 -12.54 13.57
C TYR A 49 10.35 -12.71 12.22
N PRO A 50 11.49 -13.44 12.18
CA PRO A 50 12.37 -13.50 11.01
C PRO A 50 11.73 -14.11 9.75
N ASP A 51 10.69 -14.95 9.93
CA ASP A 51 9.96 -15.56 8.82
C ASP A 51 8.82 -14.66 8.29
N LYS A 52 8.62 -13.48 8.88
CA LYS A 52 7.47 -12.61 8.58
C LYS A 52 7.85 -11.17 8.28
N ILE A 53 8.92 -10.67 8.87
CA ILE A 53 9.31 -9.25 8.78
C ILE A 53 10.74 -9.15 8.27
N HIS A 54 10.92 -8.42 7.21
CA HIS A 54 12.18 -8.31 6.49
C HIS A 54 12.57 -6.84 6.31
N LEU A 55 13.75 -6.48 6.80
CA LEU A 55 14.35 -5.19 6.49
C LEU A 55 15.15 -5.31 5.19
N ILE A 56 14.80 -4.52 4.19
CA ILE A 56 15.48 -4.49 2.89
C ILE A 56 16.63 -3.50 2.97
N ASP A 57 17.84 -3.98 2.70
CA ASP A 57 19.02 -3.14 2.58
C ASP A 57 18.91 -2.22 1.37
N GLY A 58 19.28 -0.97 1.53
CA GLY A 58 19.29 0.00 0.46
C GLY A 58 19.85 1.34 0.88
N LYS A 59 20.08 2.21 -0.10
CA LYS A 59 20.40 3.62 0.17
C LYS A 59 19.11 4.39 0.28
N SER A 60 19.14 5.51 1.01
CA SER A 60 18.05 6.48 0.98
C SER A 60 17.65 6.80 -0.47
N THR A 61 16.36 6.74 -0.72
CA THR A 61 15.76 6.94 -2.05
C THR A 61 15.33 8.39 -2.29
N GLY A 62 15.21 9.17 -1.22
CA GLY A 62 14.89 10.59 -1.28
C GLY A 62 13.38 10.90 -1.22
N GLY A 63 12.59 10.02 -0.60
CA GLY A 63 11.19 10.27 -0.31
C GLY A 63 10.26 9.09 -0.56
N ALA A 64 9.05 9.18 0.02
CA ALA A 64 8.09 8.07 0.06
C ALA A 64 7.78 7.48 -1.33
N LYS A 65 7.60 8.32 -2.36
CA LYS A 65 7.36 7.87 -3.74
C LYS A 65 8.45 6.90 -4.23
N TYR A 66 9.70 7.31 -4.12
CA TYR A 66 10.86 6.53 -4.58
C TYR A 66 11.06 5.29 -3.72
N ASN A 67 10.80 5.39 -2.42
CA ASN A 67 10.91 4.29 -1.48
C ASN A 67 9.88 3.20 -1.81
N PHE A 68 8.63 3.53 -2.12
CA PHE A 68 7.64 2.54 -2.56
C PHE A 68 7.99 1.90 -3.91
N PHE A 69 8.47 2.67 -4.89
CA PHE A 69 8.94 2.10 -6.16
C PHE A 69 10.15 1.16 -5.93
N TYR A 70 11.07 1.52 -5.04
CA TYR A 70 12.18 0.65 -4.67
C TYR A 70 11.67 -0.65 -4.06
N LEU A 71 10.79 -0.59 -3.06
CA LEU A 71 10.18 -1.78 -2.44
C LEU A 71 9.46 -2.67 -3.46
N PHE A 72 8.67 -2.10 -4.35
CA PHE A 72 8.03 -2.86 -5.44
C PHE A 72 9.04 -3.56 -6.34
N SER A 73 10.22 -2.99 -6.56
CA SER A 73 11.28 -3.60 -7.38
C SER A 73 12.02 -4.73 -6.68
N GLN A 74 12.06 -4.73 -5.34
CA GLN A 74 12.82 -5.71 -4.55
C GLN A 74 12.01 -6.95 -4.18
N VAL A 75 10.68 -6.87 -4.18
CA VAL A 75 9.81 -7.93 -3.69
C VAL A 75 9.07 -8.63 -4.82
N GLU A 76 9.04 -9.96 -4.78
CA GLU A 76 8.28 -10.80 -5.71
C GLU A 76 7.15 -11.51 -4.97
N ALA A 77 5.90 -11.13 -5.25
CA ALA A 77 4.70 -11.69 -4.65
C ALA A 77 3.55 -11.73 -5.67
N PRO A 78 2.48 -12.46 -5.45
CA PRO A 78 1.28 -12.39 -6.28
C PRO A 78 0.48 -11.10 -6.05
N TYR A 79 0.48 -10.58 -4.81
CA TYR A 79 -0.23 -9.39 -4.38
C TYR A 79 0.64 -8.54 -3.48
N TYR A 80 0.43 -7.23 -3.51
CA TYR A 80 1.20 -6.25 -2.73
C TYR A 80 0.23 -5.29 -2.07
N MET A 81 0.42 -5.02 -0.79
CA MET A 81 -0.22 -3.93 -0.07
C MET A 81 0.83 -2.92 0.35
N THR A 82 0.54 -1.66 0.17
CA THR A 82 1.37 -0.57 0.70
C THR A 82 0.88 -0.14 2.07
N CYS A 83 1.80 0.17 2.96
CA CYS A 83 1.47 0.73 4.26
C CYS A 83 2.49 1.81 4.65
N ASP A 84 1.99 2.87 5.25
CA ASP A 84 2.79 3.90 5.86
C ASP A 84 3.16 3.47 7.29
N GLN A 85 4.15 4.12 7.90
CA GLN A 85 4.69 3.74 9.20
C GLN A 85 3.84 4.20 10.40
N ASP A 86 2.89 5.11 10.15
CA ASP A 86 2.14 5.89 11.14
C ASP A 86 0.62 5.62 11.12
N ASP A 87 0.21 4.56 10.41
CA ASP A 87 -1.16 4.07 10.42
C ASP A 87 -1.40 3.01 11.51
N VAL A 88 -2.65 2.61 11.66
CA VAL A 88 -3.07 1.42 12.42
C VAL A 88 -4.08 0.63 11.59
N TRP A 89 -3.76 -0.59 11.20
CA TRP A 89 -4.64 -1.41 10.40
C TRP A 89 -5.68 -2.12 11.24
N LEU A 90 -6.94 -2.06 10.79
CA LEU A 90 -8.01 -2.86 11.37
C LEU A 90 -7.79 -4.35 11.10
N GLU A 91 -8.12 -5.22 12.04
CA GLU A 91 -7.77 -6.66 12.04
C GLU A 91 -8.13 -7.43 10.77
N LYS A 92 -9.16 -7.01 10.04
CA LYS A 92 -9.62 -7.67 8.80
C LYS A 92 -9.19 -6.98 7.52
N LYS A 93 -8.29 -6.01 7.59
CA LYS A 93 -7.92 -5.22 6.40
C LYS A 93 -7.35 -6.10 5.28
N ILE A 94 -6.40 -6.97 5.57
CA ILE A 94 -5.81 -7.86 4.57
C ILE A 94 -6.88 -8.79 3.99
N GLU A 95 -7.65 -9.47 4.85
CA GLU A 95 -8.69 -10.42 4.46
C GLU A 95 -9.70 -9.80 3.50
N LEU A 96 -10.32 -8.67 3.89
CA LEU A 96 -11.36 -8.01 3.10
C LEU A 96 -10.83 -7.45 1.77
N THR A 97 -9.62 -6.88 1.80
CA THR A 97 -9.00 -6.33 0.59
C THR A 97 -8.63 -7.44 -0.39
N TYR A 98 -8.11 -8.56 0.13
CA TYR A 98 -7.76 -9.73 -0.66
C TYR A 98 -8.99 -10.40 -1.29
N ASP A 99 -10.06 -10.59 -0.51
CA ASP A 99 -11.33 -11.14 -1.03
C ASP A 99 -11.89 -10.27 -2.16
N LYS A 100 -11.82 -8.95 -2.01
CA LYS A 100 -12.22 -8.02 -3.06
C LYS A 100 -11.33 -8.14 -4.31
N MET A 101 -10.01 -8.30 -4.13
CA MET A 101 -9.08 -8.53 -5.23
C MET A 101 -9.43 -9.79 -6.00
N LEU A 102 -9.63 -10.91 -5.31
CA LEU A 102 -10.05 -12.16 -5.93
C LEU A 102 -11.39 -12.03 -6.68
N ALA A 103 -12.33 -11.24 -6.14
CA ALA A 103 -13.62 -11.01 -6.78
C ALA A 103 -13.49 -10.23 -8.10
N ILE A 104 -12.61 -9.22 -8.18
CA ILE A 104 -12.42 -8.46 -9.43
C ILE A 104 -11.56 -9.20 -10.46
N GLU A 105 -10.69 -10.12 -10.03
CA GLU A 105 -9.90 -10.97 -10.92
C GLU A 105 -10.77 -12.06 -11.57
N LYS A 106 -11.92 -12.43 -10.96
CA LYS A 106 -12.91 -13.33 -11.53
C LYS A 106 -14.00 -12.51 -12.23
N THR A 107 -14.15 -12.63 -13.54
CA THR A 107 -15.27 -12.04 -14.27
C THR A 107 -16.09 -13.16 -14.89
N ASP A 108 -17.42 -13.14 -14.69
CA ASP A 108 -18.39 -14.09 -15.26
C ASP A 108 -18.06 -15.58 -14.96
N GLY A 109 -17.50 -15.86 -13.77
CA GLY A 109 -17.14 -17.22 -13.35
C GLY A 109 -15.94 -17.82 -14.08
N LYS A 110 -15.25 -17.03 -14.90
CA LYS A 110 -13.96 -17.41 -15.52
C LYS A 110 -12.84 -16.61 -14.88
N GLU A 111 -11.72 -17.28 -14.60
CA GLU A 111 -10.50 -16.56 -14.30
C GLU A 111 -10.18 -15.64 -15.46
N LEU A 112 -9.94 -14.36 -15.16
CA LEU A 112 -9.41 -13.44 -16.16
C LEU A 112 -8.11 -14.03 -16.71
N LYS A 113 -7.87 -13.84 -18.00
CA LYS A 113 -6.58 -14.18 -18.60
C LYS A 113 -5.49 -13.67 -17.66
N SER A 114 -4.61 -14.56 -17.21
CA SER A 114 -3.49 -14.23 -16.32
C SER A 114 -2.78 -12.98 -16.85
N GLY A 115 -2.77 -11.91 -16.06
CA GLY A 115 -2.07 -10.69 -16.44
C GLY A 115 -2.89 -9.42 -16.55
N LEU A 116 -4.17 -9.39 -16.14
CA LEU A 116 -4.91 -8.13 -16.07
C LEU A 116 -4.47 -7.33 -14.83
N PRO A 117 -4.02 -6.07 -14.98
CA PRO A 117 -3.63 -5.24 -13.84
C PRO A 117 -4.87 -4.88 -13.00
N CYS A 118 -4.81 -5.20 -11.70
CA CYS A 118 -5.92 -4.95 -10.78
C CYS A 118 -5.46 -4.15 -9.56
N LEU A 119 -6.28 -3.17 -9.19
CA LEU A 119 -6.15 -2.32 -8.00
C LEU A 119 -7.41 -2.43 -7.14
N VAL A 120 -7.24 -2.73 -5.87
CA VAL A 120 -8.27 -2.56 -4.84
C VAL A 120 -7.78 -1.53 -3.84
N TYR A 121 -8.66 -0.64 -3.40
CA TYR A 121 -8.36 0.31 -2.34
C TYR A 121 -9.55 0.44 -1.39
N THR A 122 -9.29 0.84 -0.17
CA THR A 122 -10.28 0.89 0.89
C THR A 122 -10.45 2.31 1.41
N GLU A 123 -11.51 2.51 2.18
CA GLU A 123 -11.66 3.69 3.02
C GLU A 123 -10.67 3.65 4.19
N LEU A 124 -10.45 4.79 4.81
CA LEU A 124 -9.75 4.93 6.08
C LEU A 124 -10.44 5.94 6.99
N CYS A 125 -10.32 5.75 8.29
CA CYS A 125 -10.72 6.69 9.32
C CYS A 125 -9.57 7.68 9.57
N VAL A 126 -9.87 8.95 9.68
CA VAL A 126 -8.87 9.99 10.01
C VAL A 126 -8.83 10.15 11.52
N VAL A 127 -7.65 9.98 12.09
CA VAL A 127 -7.42 10.07 13.54
C VAL A 127 -6.27 11.00 13.87
N ASP A 128 -6.20 11.45 15.12
CA ASP A 128 -5.04 12.18 15.64
C ASP A 128 -3.94 11.21 16.14
N SER A 129 -2.85 11.77 16.67
CA SER A 129 -1.71 10.98 17.19
C SER A 129 -2.03 10.10 18.40
N GLU A 130 -3.22 10.24 19.00
CA GLU A 130 -3.72 9.47 20.13
C GLU A 130 -4.86 8.52 19.70
N LEU A 131 -5.09 8.38 18.39
CA LEU A 131 -6.15 7.61 17.75
C LEU A 131 -7.56 8.10 18.05
N ASN A 132 -7.76 9.35 18.47
CA ASN A 132 -9.08 9.95 18.55
C ASN A 132 -9.59 10.26 17.13
N THR A 133 -10.82 9.87 16.83
CA THR A 133 -11.41 10.09 15.50
C THR A 133 -11.60 11.57 15.20
N ILE A 134 -11.01 12.04 14.11
CA ILE A 134 -11.21 13.38 13.54
C ILE A 134 -12.34 13.32 12.49
N ALA A 135 -12.34 12.27 11.65
CA ALA A 135 -13.38 12.01 10.68
C ALA A 135 -13.54 10.51 10.46
N ASP A 136 -14.78 10.05 10.29
CA ASP A 136 -15.08 8.63 10.09
C ASP A 136 -14.54 8.11 8.75
N THR A 137 -14.46 8.98 7.74
CA THR A 137 -13.95 8.62 6.42
C THR A 137 -13.04 9.70 5.84
N MET A 138 -11.95 9.29 5.17
CA MET A 138 -11.08 10.21 4.43
C MET A 138 -11.83 10.81 3.23
N SER A 139 -12.70 10.05 2.59
CA SER A 139 -13.48 10.49 1.44
C SER A 139 -14.37 11.68 1.79
N GLU A 140 -15.05 11.67 2.93
CA GLU A 140 -15.83 12.82 3.42
C GLU A 140 -14.90 13.98 3.85
N TYR A 141 -13.83 13.68 4.58
CA TYR A 141 -12.89 14.67 5.08
C TYR A 141 -12.25 15.49 3.96
N GLN A 142 -11.90 14.84 2.85
CA GLN A 142 -11.28 15.48 1.68
C GLN A 142 -12.27 15.80 0.54
N SER A 143 -13.57 15.53 0.73
CA SER A 143 -14.59 15.67 -0.33
C SER A 143 -14.24 14.88 -1.61
N LEU A 144 -13.79 13.65 -1.44
CA LEU A 144 -13.46 12.71 -2.52
C LEU A 144 -14.67 11.82 -2.84
N ASP A 145 -14.80 11.39 -4.10
CA ASP A 145 -15.74 10.36 -4.50
C ASP A 145 -15.00 9.09 -4.90
N CYS A 146 -14.81 8.19 -3.95
CA CYS A 146 -14.10 6.92 -4.14
C CYS A 146 -14.76 5.95 -5.12
N HIS A 147 -16.01 6.22 -5.54
CA HIS A 147 -16.71 5.43 -6.55
C HIS A 147 -16.42 5.91 -7.99
N LYS A 148 -15.80 7.06 -8.15
CA LYS A 148 -15.33 7.57 -9.45
C LYS A 148 -13.98 6.93 -9.79
N ARG A 149 -14.00 5.92 -10.67
CA ARG A 149 -12.86 5.02 -10.92
C ARG A 149 -12.47 4.90 -12.40
N THR A 150 -12.89 5.84 -13.23
CA THR A 150 -12.49 5.88 -14.65
C THR A 150 -11.18 6.64 -14.82
N ILE A 151 -10.45 6.35 -15.90
CA ILE A 151 -9.18 7.04 -16.21
C ILE A 151 -9.36 8.57 -16.25
N ASN A 152 -10.45 9.08 -16.85
CA ASN A 152 -10.72 10.51 -16.93
C ASN A 152 -10.90 11.15 -15.54
N GLN A 153 -11.43 10.39 -14.58
CA GLN A 153 -11.63 10.86 -13.21
C GLN A 153 -10.32 10.87 -12.45
N PHE A 154 -9.51 9.80 -12.54
CA PHE A 154 -8.19 9.75 -11.92
C PHE A 154 -7.19 10.77 -12.49
N ILE A 155 -7.31 11.17 -13.76
CA ILE A 155 -6.49 12.26 -14.31
C ILE A 155 -6.79 13.58 -13.60
N LEU A 156 -8.05 13.81 -13.21
CA LEU A 156 -8.45 15.06 -12.56
C LEU A 156 -8.19 15.05 -11.04
N GLN A 157 -8.41 13.90 -10.40
CA GLN A 157 -8.31 13.76 -8.95
C GLN A 157 -8.01 12.32 -8.55
N ASN A 158 -6.95 12.11 -7.76
CA ASN A 158 -6.69 10.82 -7.15
C ASN A 158 -7.61 10.61 -5.93
N SER A 159 -8.37 9.51 -5.94
CA SER A 159 -9.16 9.05 -4.79
C SER A 159 -8.56 7.81 -4.12
N VAL A 160 -7.38 7.37 -4.54
CA VAL A 160 -6.66 6.25 -3.94
C VAL A 160 -5.63 6.80 -2.95
N THR A 161 -5.74 6.41 -1.69
CA THR A 161 -4.71 6.71 -0.68
C THR A 161 -3.72 5.56 -0.62
N GLY A 162 -2.43 5.86 -0.71
CA GLY A 162 -1.36 4.87 -0.82
C GLY A 162 -1.42 3.75 0.20
N CYS A 163 -1.60 4.07 1.49
CA CYS A 163 -1.68 3.10 2.58
C CYS A 163 -2.95 2.20 2.56
N THR A 164 -3.89 2.44 1.62
CA THR A 164 -5.14 1.69 1.52
C THR A 164 -5.18 0.69 0.37
N MET A 165 -4.19 0.69 -0.51
CA MET A 165 -4.24 -0.05 -1.77
C MET A 165 -3.65 -1.46 -1.67
N MET A 166 -4.24 -2.37 -2.47
CA MET A 166 -3.66 -3.65 -2.89
C MET A 166 -3.54 -3.68 -4.41
N VAL A 167 -2.40 -4.09 -4.90
CA VAL A 167 -2.14 -4.30 -6.33
C VAL A 167 -1.75 -5.75 -6.59
N ASN A 168 -2.15 -6.31 -7.74
CA ASN A 168 -1.66 -7.61 -8.16
C ASN A 168 -0.31 -7.49 -8.91
N ARG A 169 0.36 -8.63 -9.12
CA ARG A 169 1.66 -8.68 -9.83
C ARG A 169 1.58 -8.01 -11.21
N ALA A 170 0.51 -8.22 -11.96
CA ALA A 170 0.38 -7.65 -13.30
C ALA A 170 0.38 -6.11 -13.27
N LEU A 171 -0.26 -5.51 -12.27
CA LEU A 171 -0.24 -4.06 -12.09
C LEU A 171 1.16 -3.59 -11.68
N ARG A 172 1.78 -4.24 -10.69
CA ARG A 172 3.14 -3.91 -10.23
C ARG A 172 4.14 -3.95 -11.38
N ASP A 173 4.10 -4.99 -12.20
CA ASP A 173 5.02 -5.14 -13.33
C ASP A 173 4.88 -4.04 -14.40
N ILE A 174 3.66 -3.52 -14.60
CA ILE A 174 3.44 -2.38 -15.48
C ILE A 174 3.91 -1.08 -14.81
N MET A 175 3.62 -0.90 -13.51
CA MET A 175 4.08 0.29 -12.77
C MET A 175 5.60 0.45 -12.83
N LEU A 176 6.35 -0.65 -12.74
CA LEU A 176 7.82 -0.66 -12.78
C LEU A 176 8.41 -0.42 -14.17
N ARG A 177 7.61 -0.40 -15.25
CA ARG A 177 8.08 -0.04 -16.61
C ARG A 177 8.26 1.46 -16.80
N ILE A 178 7.92 2.25 -15.81
CA ILE A 178 8.16 3.69 -15.87
C ILE A 178 9.65 3.97 -16.04
N THR A 179 9.99 4.79 -17.01
CA THR A 179 11.40 5.13 -17.34
C THR A 179 11.91 6.30 -16.49
N ASP A 180 11.00 7.10 -15.97
CA ASP A 180 11.31 8.28 -15.17
C ASP A 180 10.22 8.47 -14.08
N ILE A 181 10.57 8.10 -12.85
CA ILE A 181 9.68 8.20 -11.68
C ILE A 181 9.35 9.67 -11.36
N ASP A 182 10.21 10.62 -11.72
CA ASP A 182 9.97 12.05 -11.46
C ASP A 182 8.74 12.58 -12.19
N ASN A 183 8.37 11.95 -13.31
CA ASN A 183 7.17 12.29 -14.05
C ASN A 183 5.87 11.79 -13.38
N THR A 184 5.94 11.04 -12.28
CA THR A 184 4.76 10.69 -11.48
C THR A 184 4.61 11.60 -10.28
N ILE A 185 3.37 11.89 -9.88
CA ILE A 185 3.10 12.65 -8.66
C ILE A 185 3.38 11.76 -7.45
N MET A 186 2.68 10.61 -7.37
CA MET A 186 2.82 9.62 -6.31
C MET A 186 2.60 8.21 -6.86
N HIS A 187 3.10 7.21 -6.15
CA HIS A 187 3.02 5.80 -6.54
C HIS A 187 1.57 5.27 -6.61
N ASP A 188 0.70 5.73 -5.72
CA ASP A 188 -0.71 5.38 -5.66
C ASP A 188 -1.51 5.97 -6.82
N TRP A 189 -1.26 7.24 -7.17
CA TRP A 189 -1.89 7.86 -8.32
C TRP A 189 -1.46 7.18 -9.62
N TRP A 190 -0.18 6.83 -9.74
CA TRP A 190 0.31 6.06 -10.88
C TRP A 190 -0.35 4.69 -10.98
N ALA A 191 -0.47 3.97 -9.87
CA ALA A 191 -1.18 2.69 -9.81
C ALA A 191 -2.64 2.82 -10.27
N ALA A 192 -3.34 3.86 -9.80
CA ALA A 192 -4.73 4.14 -10.16
C ALA A 192 -4.89 4.39 -11.68
N LEU A 193 -4.02 5.23 -12.27
CA LEU A 193 -4.03 5.53 -13.70
C LEU A 193 -3.78 4.27 -14.55
N VAL A 194 -2.76 3.48 -14.18
CA VAL A 194 -2.43 2.24 -14.90
C VAL A 194 -3.58 1.23 -14.81
N ALA A 195 -4.12 1.00 -13.61
CA ALA A 195 -5.22 0.05 -13.42
C ALA A 195 -6.50 0.49 -14.14
N ALA A 196 -6.84 1.78 -14.10
CA ALA A 196 -8.03 2.30 -14.78
C ALA A 196 -7.90 2.26 -16.31
N GLN A 197 -6.68 2.39 -16.85
CA GLN A 197 -6.45 2.36 -18.30
C GLN A 197 -6.34 0.93 -18.85
N PHE A 198 -5.66 0.04 -18.15
CA PHE A 198 -5.27 -1.27 -18.69
C PHE A 198 -5.95 -2.45 -17.98
N GLY A 199 -6.70 -2.21 -16.92
CA GLY A 199 -7.20 -3.26 -16.06
C GLY A 199 -8.50 -2.93 -15.34
N LYS A 200 -8.52 -3.19 -14.03
CA LYS A 200 -9.68 -2.99 -13.16
C LYS A 200 -9.30 -2.28 -11.88
N THR A 201 -10.24 -1.46 -11.41
CA THR A 201 -10.20 -0.83 -10.09
C THR A 201 -11.44 -1.19 -9.29
N ALA A 202 -11.30 -1.39 -7.97
CA ALA A 202 -12.41 -1.58 -7.04
C ALA A 202 -12.17 -0.84 -5.72
N PHE A 203 -13.27 -0.39 -5.10
CA PHE A 203 -13.35 0.20 -3.78
C PHE A 203 -14.15 -0.73 -2.88
#